data_c32bf63959041870d0c2ac5bc5a34d48
#
_entry.id   c32bf63959041870d0c2ac5bc5a34d48
#
_cell.length_a   1.000
_cell.length_b   1.000
_cell.length_c   1.000
_cell.angle_alpha   90.00
_cell.angle_beta   90.00
_cell.angle_gamma   90.00
#
_symmetry.space_group_name_H-M   'P 1'
#
loop_
_entity.id
_entity.type
_entity.pdbx_description
1 polymer ?
#
loop_
_entity_poly.entity_id
_entity_poly.type
_entity_poly.pdbx_seq_one_letter_code
_entity_poly.pdbx_strand_id
1 'polypeptide(L)'
;MIDRITEQPFYQTRVMCRAVDNLELLLSQPDESVDLIYCDILYGTGRNFGDYQDLKPIRSEIEAHYLPRLKEMHRVLKSNGSIFLQMDNKINHWVRCLLDEVFGYDNFKNEIVWLYGAGGFNKELFCNPKHDTIFAYSSFEGYHMDSDTNQIQMDRPGTIREYIESPGYK
;
A
#
# COMPACT_ATOMS: atom_id res chain seq x y z
N MET A 1 4.40 -23.61 -8.32
CA MET A 1 3.55 -22.81 -9.23
C MET A 1 2.13 -23.32 -9.06
N ILE A 2 1.25 -22.53 -8.46
CA ILE A 2 -0.16 -22.91 -8.25
C ILE A 2 -0.96 -22.02 -9.19
N ASP A 3 -1.29 -22.53 -10.36
CA ASP A 3 -2.26 -21.89 -11.24
C ASP A 3 -3.66 -22.24 -10.73
N ARG A 4 -4.35 -21.30 -10.12
CA ARG A 4 -5.78 -21.45 -9.81
C ARG A 4 -6.57 -20.73 -10.88
N ILE A 5 -7.26 -21.49 -11.71
CA ILE A 5 -8.30 -20.97 -12.62
C ILE A 5 -9.61 -21.08 -11.87
N THR A 6 -10.21 -19.96 -11.51
CA THR A 6 -11.60 -19.92 -11.02
C THR A 6 -12.49 -19.50 -12.18
N GLU A 7 -13.27 -20.43 -12.70
CA GLU A 7 -14.30 -20.12 -13.69
C GLU A 7 -15.52 -19.52 -12.99
N GLN A 8 -15.73 -18.23 -13.18
CA GLN A 8 -17.01 -17.59 -12.91
C GLN A 8 -17.77 -17.46 -14.24
N PRO A 9 -19.11 -17.60 -14.26
CA PRO A 9 -19.88 -17.73 -15.49
C PRO A 9 -19.83 -16.53 -16.45
N PHE A 10 -19.21 -15.42 -16.07
CA PHE A 10 -19.11 -14.22 -16.90
C PHE A 10 -17.70 -13.64 -17.07
N TYR A 11 -16.69 -14.13 -16.32
CA TYR A 11 -15.31 -13.66 -16.43
C TYR A 11 -14.34 -14.82 -16.23
N GLN A 12 -13.50 -15.09 -17.23
CA GLN A 12 -12.32 -15.94 -17.02
C GLN A 12 -11.24 -15.13 -16.32
N THR A 13 -11.11 -15.29 -15.01
CA THR A 13 -10.03 -14.67 -14.24
C THR A 13 -8.86 -15.63 -14.15
N ARG A 14 -7.74 -15.26 -14.73
CA ARG A 14 -6.47 -16.00 -14.56
C ARG A 14 -5.70 -15.40 -13.38
N VAL A 15 -5.47 -16.21 -12.35
CA VAL A 15 -4.61 -15.86 -11.22
C VAL A 15 -3.24 -16.52 -11.40
N MET A 16 -2.18 -15.71 -11.33
CA MET A 16 -0.81 -16.19 -11.37
C MET A 16 -0.09 -15.76 -10.09
N CYS A 17 0.42 -16.73 -9.32
CA CYS A 17 1.22 -16.47 -8.13
C CYS A 17 2.67 -16.87 -8.39
N ARG A 18 3.62 -15.99 -8.09
CA ARG A 18 5.05 -16.24 -8.24
C ARG A 18 5.79 -15.84 -6.98
N ALA A 19 6.73 -16.66 -6.52
CA ALA A 19 7.64 -16.36 -5.42
C ALA A 19 8.98 -15.91 -6.03
N VAL A 20 9.06 -14.63 -6.43
CA VAL A 20 10.25 -14.00 -7.04
C VAL A 20 10.42 -12.59 -6.48
N ASP A 21 11.61 -12.02 -6.61
CA ASP A 21 11.81 -10.58 -6.33
C ASP A 21 10.92 -9.76 -7.28
N ASN A 22 10.20 -8.78 -6.73
CA ASN A 22 9.27 -7.98 -7.50
C ASN A 22 9.95 -7.12 -8.57
N LEU A 23 11.21 -6.72 -8.38
CA LEU A 23 11.97 -6.00 -9.40
C LEU A 23 12.23 -6.88 -10.63
N GLU A 24 12.59 -8.15 -10.41
CA GLU A 24 12.76 -9.13 -11.51
C GLU A 24 11.44 -9.32 -12.27
N LEU A 25 10.33 -9.45 -11.53
CA LEU A 25 9.02 -9.56 -12.14
C LEU A 25 8.66 -8.32 -12.96
N LEU A 26 8.88 -7.11 -12.43
CA LEU A 26 8.59 -5.86 -13.11
C LEU A 26 9.41 -5.69 -14.38
N LEU A 27 10.72 -5.99 -14.33
CA LEU A 27 11.61 -5.94 -15.49
C LEU A 27 11.16 -6.88 -16.64
N SER A 28 10.44 -7.94 -16.31
CA SER A 28 9.91 -8.88 -17.30
C SER A 28 8.57 -8.43 -17.94
N GLN A 29 7.92 -7.39 -17.41
CA GLN A 29 6.64 -6.91 -17.92
C GLN A 29 6.85 -5.86 -19.02
N PRO A 30 5.96 -5.82 -20.03
CA PRO A 30 5.95 -4.74 -21.02
C PRO A 30 5.63 -3.39 -20.39
N ASP A 31 6.04 -2.30 -21.05
CA ASP A 31 5.63 -0.95 -20.70
C ASP A 31 4.11 -0.82 -20.79
N GLU A 32 3.52 0.01 -19.96
CA GLU A 32 2.09 0.37 -19.97
C GLU A 32 1.15 -0.86 -20.06
N SER A 33 1.47 -1.94 -19.36
CA SER A 33 0.72 -3.21 -19.41
C SER A 33 -0.18 -3.46 -18.21
N VAL A 34 -0.01 -2.69 -17.12
CA VAL A 34 -0.67 -2.91 -15.83
C VAL A 34 -1.66 -1.78 -15.55
N ASP A 35 -2.91 -2.12 -15.22
CA ASP A 35 -3.96 -1.15 -14.89
C ASP A 35 -3.91 -0.69 -13.43
N LEU A 36 -3.54 -1.60 -12.53
CA LEU A 36 -3.51 -1.36 -11.09
C LEU A 36 -2.32 -2.05 -10.45
N ILE A 37 -1.59 -1.32 -9.62
CA ILE A 37 -0.58 -1.87 -8.73
C ILE A 37 -1.05 -1.64 -7.28
N TYR A 38 -1.13 -2.74 -6.51
CA TYR A 38 -1.23 -2.67 -5.06
C TYR A 38 -0.02 -3.39 -4.48
N CYS A 39 0.72 -2.72 -3.61
CA CYS A 39 1.92 -3.30 -3.01
C CYS A 39 1.95 -3.00 -1.51
N ASP A 40 1.95 -4.07 -0.71
CA ASP A 40 2.26 -4.05 0.71
C ASP A 40 3.78 -4.23 0.83
N ILE A 41 4.50 -3.14 1.09
CA ILE A 41 5.96 -3.11 1.02
C ILE A 41 6.61 -3.51 2.34
N LEU A 42 7.93 -3.76 2.34
CA LEU A 42 8.70 -3.97 3.57
C LEU A 42 8.63 -2.71 4.46
N TYR A 43 8.34 -2.91 5.74
CA TYR A 43 8.02 -1.81 6.67
C TYR A 43 9.23 -1.13 7.31
N GLY A 44 10.44 -1.56 6.98
CA GLY A 44 11.66 -0.99 7.53
C GLY A 44 11.80 -1.24 9.03
N THR A 45 11.37 -2.41 9.51
CA THR A 45 11.48 -2.77 10.93
C THR A 45 12.88 -3.24 11.32
N GLY A 46 13.70 -3.63 10.34
CA GLY A 46 15.02 -4.22 10.51
C GLY A 46 14.98 -5.64 11.07
N ARG A 47 13.81 -6.27 11.16
CA ARG A 47 13.65 -7.61 11.75
C ARG A 47 13.91 -8.71 10.74
N ASN A 48 14.41 -9.83 11.25
CA ASN A 48 14.48 -11.08 10.50
C ASN A 48 13.24 -11.93 10.83
N PHE A 49 12.46 -12.27 9.79
CA PHE A 49 11.25 -13.08 9.90
C PHE A 49 11.48 -14.55 9.51
N GLY A 50 12.74 -14.96 9.32
CA GLY A 50 13.09 -16.33 8.92
C GLY A 50 13.11 -16.49 7.40
N ASP A 51 11.98 -16.28 6.76
CA ASP A 51 11.84 -16.38 5.31
C ASP A 51 12.38 -15.15 4.57
N TYR A 52 12.41 -14.01 5.24
CA TYR A 52 12.97 -12.77 4.68
C TYR A 52 13.52 -11.84 5.77
N GLN A 53 14.47 -11.01 5.37
CA GLN A 53 15.04 -9.94 6.18
C GLN A 53 14.39 -8.62 5.79
N ASP A 54 13.73 -7.96 6.75
CA ASP A 54 13.19 -6.63 6.52
C ASP A 54 14.31 -5.57 6.47
N LEU A 55 14.08 -4.51 5.73
CA LEU A 55 15.01 -3.38 5.61
C LEU A 55 15.18 -2.68 6.96
N LYS A 56 16.33 -2.11 7.19
CA LYS A 56 16.50 -1.18 8.31
C LYS A 56 15.87 0.17 7.96
N PRO A 57 15.36 0.92 8.96
CA PRO A 57 14.84 2.26 8.74
C PRO A 57 15.99 3.28 8.57
N ILE A 58 16.82 3.08 7.56
CA ILE A 58 17.91 3.94 7.16
C ILE A 58 17.57 4.50 5.79
N ARG A 59 17.48 5.83 5.69
CA ARG A 59 17.04 6.52 4.50
C ARG A 59 17.73 6.05 3.21
N SER A 60 19.05 5.96 3.21
CA SER A 60 19.82 5.53 2.04
C SER A 60 19.53 4.08 1.62
N GLU A 61 19.27 3.17 2.58
CA GLU A 61 18.90 1.79 2.27
C GLU A 61 17.47 1.72 1.67
N ILE A 62 16.55 2.50 2.23
CA ILE A 62 15.17 2.62 1.74
C ILE A 62 15.15 3.18 0.31
N GLU A 63 15.85 4.28 0.08
CA GLU A 63 15.97 4.91 -1.25
C GLU A 63 16.61 3.95 -2.27
N ALA A 64 17.72 3.32 -1.93
CA ALA A 64 18.40 2.38 -2.81
C ALA A 64 17.53 1.16 -3.18
N HIS A 65 16.70 0.69 -2.25
CA HIS A 65 15.82 -0.45 -2.48
C HIS A 65 14.58 -0.07 -3.31
N TYR A 66 13.90 1.03 -2.95
CA TYR A 66 12.61 1.36 -3.57
C TYR A 66 12.72 2.17 -4.84
N LEU A 67 13.69 3.06 -5.00
CA LEU A 67 13.77 3.91 -6.19
C LEU A 67 13.77 3.12 -7.52
N PRO A 68 14.60 2.06 -7.70
CA PRO A 68 14.55 1.27 -8.93
C PRO A 68 13.20 0.55 -9.11
N ARG A 69 12.59 0.06 -8.04
CA ARG A 69 11.28 -0.61 -8.08
C ARG A 69 10.15 0.35 -8.45
N LEU A 70 10.14 1.54 -7.88
CA LEU A 70 9.16 2.56 -8.20
C LEU A 70 9.26 3.04 -9.65
N LYS A 71 10.48 3.18 -10.19
CA LYS A 71 10.69 3.50 -11.61
C LYS A 71 10.11 2.42 -12.53
N GLU A 72 10.33 1.15 -12.20
CA GLU A 72 9.77 0.04 -12.96
C GLU A 72 8.24 -0.07 -12.79
N MET A 73 7.72 0.15 -11.59
CA MET A 73 6.27 0.23 -11.36
C MET A 73 5.63 1.33 -12.21
N HIS A 74 6.29 2.50 -12.30
CA HIS A 74 5.83 3.59 -13.14
C HIS A 74 5.87 3.22 -14.62
N ARG A 75 6.95 2.56 -15.10
CA ARG A 75 7.10 2.13 -16.49
C ARG A 75 6.02 1.15 -16.93
N VAL A 76 5.71 0.16 -16.09
CA VAL A 76 4.73 -0.88 -16.43
C VAL A 76 3.28 -0.44 -16.24
N LEU A 77 3.06 0.60 -15.44
CA LEU A 77 1.72 1.14 -15.19
C LEU A 77 1.23 1.89 -16.43
N LYS A 78 -0.01 1.64 -16.85
CA LYS A 78 -0.65 2.37 -17.94
C LYS A 78 -0.80 3.85 -17.58
N SER A 79 -0.88 4.70 -18.59
CA SER A 79 -1.08 6.14 -18.43
C SER A 79 -2.36 6.50 -17.66
N ASN A 80 -3.37 5.63 -17.68
CA ASN A 80 -4.61 5.74 -16.89
C ASN A 80 -4.65 4.80 -15.68
N GLY A 81 -3.53 4.19 -15.34
CA GLY A 81 -3.42 3.26 -14.23
C GLY A 81 -3.29 3.95 -12.87
N SER A 82 -3.43 3.17 -11.82
CA SER A 82 -3.31 3.65 -10.44
C SER A 82 -2.37 2.75 -9.63
N ILE A 83 -1.64 3.36 -8.70
CA ILE A 83 -0.79 2.64 -7.76
C ILE A 83 -1.19 2.95 -6.32
N PHE A 84 -1.22 1.92 -5.50
CA PHE A 84 -1.43 2.00 -4.05
C PHE A 84 -0.26 1.31 -3.35
N LEU A 85 0.45 2.06 -2.52
CA LEU A 85 1.55 1.56 -1.71
C LEU A 85 1.20 1.62 -0.23
N GLN A 86 1.17 0.45 0.41
CA GLN A 86 0.93 0.31 1.85
C GLN A 86 2.24 0.14 2.61
N MET A 87 2.37 0.84 3.74
CA MET A 87 3.52 0.76 4.64
C MET A 87 3.18 1.28 6.02
N ASP A 88 4.08 1.02 6.99
CA ASP A 88 3.97 1.63 8.30
C ASP A 88 4.57 3.06 8.33
N ASN A 89 4.35 3.76 9.44
CA ASN A 89 4.77 5.15 9.62
C ASN A 89 6.28 5.36 9.76
N LYS A 90 7.10 4.30 9.84
CA LYS A 90 8.56 4.44 10.03
C LYS A 90 9.26 4.98 8.79
N ILE A 91 8.78 4.56 7.62
CA ILE A 91 9.43 4.86 6.35
C ILE A 91 8.54 5.65 5.38
N ASN A 92 7.26 5.84 5.70
CA ASN A 92 6.28 6.43 4.79
C ASN A 92 6.71 7.80 4.25
N HIS A 93 7.31 8.64 5.09
CA HIS A 93 7.78 9.98 4.73
C HIS A 93 8.91 9.95 3.67
N TRP A 94 9.82 8.97 3.70
CA TRP A 94 10.85 8.81 2.66
C TRP A 94 10.26 8.24 1.38
N VAL A 95 9.40 7.22 1.51
CA VAL A 95 8.73 6.59 0.37
C VAL A 95 7.80 7.59 -0.33
N ARG A 96 7.11 8.49 0.42
CA ARG A 96 6.31 9.55 -0.16
C ARG A 96 7.16 10.48 -1.04
N CYS A 97 8.34 10.90 -0.58
CA CYS A 97 9.25 11.73 -1.40
C CYS A 97 9.67 11.02 -2.69
N LEU A 98 9.97 9.72 -2.63
CA LEU A 98 10.32 8.94 -3.81
C LEU A 98 9.13 8.79 -4.78
N LEU A 99 7.93 8.63 -4.26
CA LEU A 99 6.71 8.58 -5.09
C LEU A 99 6.47 9.91 -5.79
N ASP A 100 6.63 11.04 -5.10
CA ASP A 100 6.51 12.37 -5.69
C ASP A 100 7.57 12.59 -6.78
N GLU A 101 8.81 12.09 -6.59
CA GLU A 101 9.89 12.17 -7.58
C GLU A 101 9.58 11.33 -8.83
N VAL A 102 9.07 10.11 -8.67
CA VAL A 102 8.90 9.16 -9.77
C VAL A 102 7.56 9.34 -10.48
N PHE A 103 6.47 9.52 -9.75
CA PHE A 103 5.12 9.62 -10.28
C PHE A 103 4.67 11.07 -10.50
N GLY A 104 5.37 12.03 -9.92
CA GLY A 104 5.01 13.44 -9.92
C GLY A 104 4.06 13.81 -8.77
N TYR A 105 4.34 14.93 -8.12
CA TYR A 105 3.53 15.43 -7.00
C TYR A 105 2.05 15.64 -7.36
N ASP A 106 1.77 16.14 -8.56
CA ASP A 106 0.42 16.45 -9.04
C ASP A 106 -0.44 15.18 -9.25
N ASN A 107 0.21 14.03 -9.38
CA ASN A 107 -0.44 12.73 -9.53
C ASN A 107 -0.80 12.08 -8.19
N PHE A 108 -0.44 12.68 -7.07
CA PHE A 108 -0.90 12.24 -5.76
C PHE A 108 -2.40 12.48 -5.60
N LYS A 109 -3.13 11.43 -5.26
CA LYS A 109 -4.59 11.49 -5.14
C LYS A 109 -5.04 11.49 -3.69
N ASN A 110 -4.46 10.61 -2.85
CA ASN A 110 -4.87 10.50 -1.46
C ASN A 110 -3.85 9.77 -0.59
N GLU A 111 -3.93 10.04 0.70
CA GLU A 111 -3.34 9.26 1.78
C GLU A 111 -4.46 8.59 2.57
N ILE A 112 -4.51 7.27 2.50
CA ILE A 112 -5.48 6.45 3.20
C ILE A 112 -4.83 5.96 4.48
N VAL A 113 -5.46 6.23 5.61
CA VAL A 113 -5.02 5.75 6.93
C VAL A 113 -5.80 4.49 7.27
N TRP A 114 -5.11 3.36 7.27
CA TRP A 114 -5.69 2.06 7.65
C TRP A 114 -5.53 1.86 9.15
N LEU A 115 -6.61 2.08 9.90
CA LEU A 115 -6.62 1.93 11.36
C LEU A 115 -6.86 0.47 11.76
N TYR A 116 -6.05 -0.04 12.68
CA TYR A 116 -6.27 -1.34 13.31
C TYR A 116 -6.40 -1.21 14.83
N GLY A 117 -7.45 -1.84 15.39
CA GLY A 117 -7.85 -1.62 16.79
C GLY A 117 -7.11 -2.47 17.82
N ALA A 118 -6.57 -3.61 17.44
CA ALA A 118 -5.97 -4.56 18.36
C ALA A 118 -4.45 -4.44 18.40
N GLY A 119 -3.87 -4.41 19.56
CA GLY A 119 -2.42 -4.43 19.78
C GLY A 119 -2.09 -3.96 21.18
N GLY A 120 -1.10 -4.58 21.80
CA GLY A 120 -0.62 -4.23 23.12
C GLY A 120 -0.23 -2.77 23.24
N PHE A 121 -0.40 -2.20 24.40
CA PHE A 121 0.13 -0.89 24.72
C PHE A 121 1.64 -1.02 25.03
N ASN A 122 2.48 -0.35 24.25
CA ASN A 122 3.90 -0.25 24.58
C ASN A 122 4.13 1.02 25.40
N LYS A 123 4.49 0.84 26.67
CA LYS A 123 4.71 1.94 27.63
C LYS A 123 5.94 2.79 27.31
N GLU A 124 6.84 2.31 26.44
CA GLU A 124 8.04 3.03 26.03
C GLU A 124 7.78 4.04 24.92
N LEU A 125 6.63 3.90 24.24
CA LEU A 125 6.24 4.81 23.15
C LEU A 125 5.35 5.93 23.70
N PHE A 126 5.66 7.16 23.33
CA PHE A 126 4.81 8.32 23.66
C PHE A 126 3.38 8.16 23.14
N CYS A 127 3.26 7.68 21.88
CA CYS A 127 2.01 7.28 21.26
C CYS A 127 2.23 5.97 20.52
N ASN A 128 1.33 5.00 20.72
CA ASN A 128 1.41 3.74 19.97
C ASN A 128 0.88 3.95 18.56
N PRO A 129 1.67 3.69 17.51
CA PRO A 129 1.16 3.69 16.15
C PRO A 129 0.14 2.54 16.01
N LYS A 130 -1.02 2.84 15.47
CA LYS A 130 -2.15 1.93 15.29
C LYS A 130 -2.72 2.01 13.87
N HIS A 131 -1.88 2.35 12.91
CA HIS A 131 -2.29 2.48 11.53
C HIS A 131 -1.14 2.17 10.58
N ASP A 132 -1.50 1.77 9.40
CA ASP A 132 -0.66 1.81 8.22
C ASP A 132 -1.10 2.98 7.33
N THR A 133 -0.19 3.43 6.50
CA THR A 133 -0.43 4.45 5.49
C THR A 133 -0.47 3.80 4.11
N ILE A 134 -1.46 4.16 3.30
CA ILE A 134 -1.53 3.76 1.89
C ILE A 134 -1.52 5.02 1.04
N PHE A 135 -0.47 5.21 0.25
CA PHE A 135 -0.41 6.30 -0.73
C PHE A 135 -1.02 5.88 -2.04
N ALA A 136 -1.89 6.73 -2.59
CA ALA A 136 -2.53 6.55 -3.88
C ALA A 136 -2.05 7.58 -4.89
N TYR A 137 -1.54 7.11 -6.04
CA TYR A 137 -1.13 7.94 -7.18
C TYR A 137 -1.82 7.47 -8.45
N SER A 138 -2.16 8.41 -9.33
CA SER A 138 -2.68 8.17 -10.67
C SER A 138 -2.52 9.41 -11.52
N SER A 139 -2.06 9.27 -12.75
CA SER A 139 -2.00 10.37 -13.72
C SER A 139 -3.35 10.67 -14.36
N PHE A 140 -4.35 9.85 -14.13
CA PHE A 140 -5.66 9.98 -14.73
C PHE A 140 -6.51 11.06 -14.03
N GLU A 141 -6.99 12.03 -14.78
CA GLU A 141 -7.89 13.09 -14.28
C GLU A 141 -9.35 12.63 -14.15
N GLY A 142 -9.71 11.52 -14.77
CA GLY A 142 -11.06 10.99 -14.79
C GLY A 142 -11.14 9.58 -14.19
N TYR A 143 -10.73 9.38 -12.92
CA TYR A 143 -11.06 8.14 -12.25
C TYR A 143 -12.57 8.04 -12.10
N HIS A 144 -13.12 6.97 -12.66
CA HIS A 144 -14.52 6.64 -12.46
C HIS A 144 -14.67 6.15 -11.02
N MET A 145 -15.03 7.06 -10.13
CA MET A 145 -15.57 6.68 -8.84
C MET A 145 -17.00 6.25 -9.11
N ASP A 146 -17.25 4.96 -9.08
CA ASP A 146 -18.62 4.46 -9.00
C ASP A 146 -19.20 4.96 -7.67
N SER A 147 -19.97 6.06 -7.75
CA SER A 147 -20.54 6.73 -6.59
C SER A 147 -21.50 5.81 -5.81
N ASP A 148 -22.01 4.77 -6.45
CA ASP A 148 -22.95 3.84 -5.83
C ASP A 148 -22.25 2.76 -5.00
N THR A 149 -20.95 2.48 -5.29
CA THR A 149 -20.16 1.47 -4.55
C THR A 149 -19.21 2.09 -3.52
N ASN A 150 -18.98 3.41 -3.55
CA ASN A 150 -18.04 4.09 -2.66
C ASN A 150 -18.56 4.44 -1.28
N GLN A 151 -19.81 4.18 -0.97
CA GLN A 151 -20.26 4.13 0.40
C GLN A 151 -19.96 2.74 0.97
N ILE A 152 -18.67 2.45 1.22
CA ILE A 152 -18.34 1.50 2.28
C ILE A 152 -18.87 2.19 3.54
N GLN A 153 -20.09 1.90 3.88
CA GLN A 153 -20.65 2.14 5.18
C GLN A 153 -19.77 1.28 6.12
N MET A 154 -18.66 1.87 6.56
CA MET A 154 -18.00 1.33 7.73
C MET A 154 -19.05 1.40 8.82
N ASP A 155 -19.55 0.26 9.28
CA ASP A 155 -20.16 0.15 10.57
C ASP A 155 -19.12 0.64 11.57
N ARG A 156 -19.08 1.94 11.78
CA ARG A 156 -18.31 2.56 12.84
C ARG A 156 -18.97 2.09 14.13
N PRO A 157 -18.30 1.29 14.96
CA PRO A 157 -18.73 1.19 16.33
C PRO A 157 -18.59 2.60 16.90
N GLY A 158 -19.71 3.29 17.08
CA GLY A 158 -19.84 4.57 17.75
C GLY A 158 -19.01 5.73 17.21
N THR A 159 -19.56 6.91 17.26
CA THR A 159 -18.79 8.14 17.10
C THR A 159 -17.72 8.22 18.19
N ILE A 160 -16.65 8.98 17.95
CA ILE A 160 -15.62 9.29 18.98
C ILE A 160 -16.27 9.71 20.30
N ARG A 161 -17.45 10.33 20.23
CA ARG A 161 -18.25 10.75 21.37
C ARG A 161 -18.80 9.56 22.18
N GLU A 162 -19.32 8.54 21.53
CA GLU A 162 -19.79 7.30 22.19
C GLU A 162 -18.61 6.51 22.79
N TYR A 163 -17.43 6.61 22.19
CA TYR A 163 -16.22 5.97 22.71
C TYR A 163 -15.71 6.67 23.99
N ILE A 164 -15.80 8.00 24.05
CA ILE A 164 -15.41 8.81 25.22
C ILE A 164 -16.44 8.66 26.35
N GLU A 165 -17.72 8.51 26.02
CA GLU A 165 -18.83 8.38 26.97
C GLU A 165 -19.08 6.93 27.43
N SER A 166 -18.38 5.94 26.84
CA SER A 166 -18.55 4.55 27.23
C SER A 166 -18.01 4.26 28.66
N PRO A 167 -18.76 3.55 29.53
CA PRO A 167 -18.29 3.22 30.86
C PRO A 167 -17.07 2.29 30.79
N GLY A 168 -15.91 2.80 31.09
CA GLY A 168 -14.65 2.06 31.04
C GLY A 168 -13.47 2.84 30.49
N TYR A 169 -13.73 3.99 29.90
CA TYR A 169 -12.70 4.97 29.54
C TYR A 169 -12.57 6.00 30.68
N LYS A 170 -11.73 5.69 31.65
CA LYS A 170 -11.21 6.64 32.65
C LYS A 170 -9.71 6.67 32.57
#